data_2d33d074fe63607c9e47a9dd73bae54b
#
_entry.id   2d33d074fe63607c9e47a9dd73bae54b
#
_cell.length_a   1.000
_cell.length_b   1.000
_cell.length_c   1.000
_cell.angle_alpha   90.00
_cell.angle_beta   90.00
_cell.angle_gamma   90.00
#
_symmetry.space_group_name_H-M   'P 1'
#
loop_
_entity.id
_entity.type
_entity.pdbx_description
1 polymer ?
#
loop_
_entity_poly.entity_id
_entity_poly.type
_entity_poly.pdbx_seq_one_letter_code
_entity_poly.pdbx_strand_id
1 'polypeptide(L)'
;MSAMLFDFIGQGSHALAAILFGALAVWLVQRQARDAQGFILLCAALVTALWALLVAMPSHFSVATQISEQLRNAGWLGFMYVLWRNGEKAHRARTVAALYAVLAGVIALAAGLILMGEMATFSPRLLDAMFAASAFIRMMIAVGALLLVHNLYNAATVETRAAIRLPMFPLTLMWDYDLNLYTISYLARTSADELSALRGIVTATAAFIFALATRRSHNWTVRLSRTVTFQSLSLVAIGGYI
;
A
#
# COMPACT_ATOMS: atom_id res chain seq x y z
N MET A 1 -9.79 -27.51 -14.35
CA MET A 1 -8.41 -27.27 -14.85
C MET A 1 -7.99 -25.81 -14.71
N SER A 2 -8.86 -24.83 -15.02
CA SER A 2 -8.56 -23.39 -14.84
C SER A 2 -8.33 -22.97 -13.38
N ALA A 3 -9.19 -23.39 -12.44
CA ALA A 3 -9.06 -23.03 -11.03
C ALA A 3 -7.73 -23.49 -10.39
N MET A 4 -7.34 -24.75 -10.60
CA MET A 4 -6.04 -25.27 -10.12
C MET A 4 -4.84 -24.48 -10.69
N LEU A 5 -4.93 -24.02 -11.96
CA LEU A 5 -3.88 -23.23 -12.57
C LEU A 5 -3.77 -21.85 -11.90
N PHE A 6 -4.88 -21.19 -11.64
CA PHE A 6 -4.89 -19.89 -10.94
C PHE A 6 -4.41 -20.02 -9.49
N ASP A 7 -4.79 -21.08 -8.78
CA ASP A 7 -4.27 -21.36 -7.43
C ASP A 7 -2.74 -21.55 -7.44
N PHE A 8 -2.23 -22.31 -8.40
CA PHE A 8 -0.78 -22.52 -8.54
C PHE A 8 -0.04 -21.23 -8.89
N ILE A 9 -0.57 -20.42 -9.84
CA ILE A 9 -0.01 -19.12 -10.20
C ILE A 9 -0.07 -18.17 -8.99
N GLY A 10 -1.19 -18.15 -8.27
CA GLY A 10 -1.37 -17.31 -7.09
C GLY A 10 -0.35 -17.63 -6.01
N GLN A 11 -0.25 -18.88 -5.60
CA GLN A 11 0.71 -19.32 -4.59
C GLN A 11 2.16 -19.07 -5.02
N GLY A 12 2.51 -19.43 -6.24
CA GLY A 12 3.85 -19.26 -6.79
C GLY A 12 4.27 -17.80 -6.91
N SER A 13 3.38 -16.95 -7.40
CA SER A 13 3.67 -15.51 -7.56
C SER A 13 3.81 -14.78 -6.23
N HIS A 14 2.97 -15.11 -5.23
CA HIS A 14 3.08 -14.56 -3.89
C HIS A 14 4.32 -15.09 -3.14
N ALA A 15 4.67 -16.36 -3.32
CA ALA A 15 5.91 -16.90 -2.78
C ALA A 15 7.15 -16.17 -3.37
N LEU A 16 7.15 -15.92 -4.68
CA LEU A 16 8.19 -15.11 -5.33
C LEU A 16 8.24 -13.69 -4.76
N ALA A 17 7.09 -13.04 -4.58
CA ALA A 17 7.01 -11.72 -3.96
C ALA A 17 7.58 -11.72 -2.54
N ALA A 18 7.25 -12.73 -1.73
CA ALA A 18 7.78 -12.91 -0.37
C ALA A 18 9.31 -13.03 -0.37
N ILE A 19 9.87 -13.84 -1.27
CA ILE A 19 11.32 -14.02 -1.42
C ILE A 19 11.99 -12.69 -1.81
N LEU A 20 11.45 -11.98 -2.80
CA LEU A 20 12.03 -10.74 -3.30
C LEU A 20 11.98 -9.61 -2.27
N PHE A 21 10.86 -9.42 -1.57
CA PHE A 21 10.77 -8.44 -0.48
C PHE A 21 11.59 -8.86 0.74
N GLY A 22 11.68 -10.15 1.06
CA GLY A 22 12.57 -10.67 2.09
C GLY A 22 14.05 -10.40 1.76
N ALA A 23 14.47 -10.67 0.53
CA ALA A 23 15.82 -10.37 0.06
C ALA A 23 16.12 -8.84 0.09
N LEU A 24 15.15 -8.01 -0.30
CA LEU A 24 15.25 -6.56 -0.18
C LEU A 24 15.43 -6.13 1.29
N ALA A 25 14.66 -6.71 2.21
CA ALA A 25 14.78 -6.43 3.64
C ALA A 25 16.16 -6.82 4.19
N VAL A 26 16.65 -8.01 3.88
CA VAL A 26 18.00 -8.45 4.27
C VAL A 26 19.08 -7.50 3.73
N TRP A 27 18.94 -7.09 2.47
CA TRP A 27 19.89 -6.15 1.86
C TRP A 27 19.84 -4.76 2.52
N LEU A 28 18.66 -4.26 2.91
CA LEU A 28 18.50 -3.01 3.65
C LEU A 28 19.16 -3.08 5.05
N VAL A 29 19.02 -4.20 5.75
CA VAL A 29 19.70 -4.43 7.05
C VAL A 29 21.22 -4.40 6.87
N GLN A 30 21.76 -5.09 5.87
CA GLN A 30 23.21 -5.12 5.61
C GLN A 30 23.79 -3.74 5.27
N ARG A 31 23.00 -2.89 4.63
CA ARG A 31 23.40 -1.51 4.31
C ARG A 31 23.23 -0.52 5.47
N GLN A 32 22.91 -1.01 6.66
CA GLN A 32 22.76 -0.19 7.87
C GLN A 32 21.82 1.01 7.64
N ALA A 33 20.58 0.74 7.24
CA ALA A 33 19.50 1.72 7.15
C ALA A 33 19.20 2.33 8.55
N ARG A 34 20.10 3.18 9.05
CA ARG A 34 20.05 3.75 10.41
C ARG A 34 19.18 5.00 10.51
N ASP A 35 18.83 5.59 9.38
CA ASP A 35 17.92 6.72 9.32
C ASP A 35 16.46 6.28 9.37
N ALA A 36 15.57 7.17 9.79
CA ALA A 36 14.15 6.88 9.93
C ALA A 36 13.52 6.40 8.61
N GLN A 37 14.00 6.87 7.47
CA GLN A 37 13.52 6.50 6.15
C GLN A 37 13.88 5.05 5.79
N GLY A 38 15.14 4.66 6.00
CA GLY A 38 15.59 3.30 5.75
C GLY A 38 14.94 2.30 6.70
N PHE A 39 14.74 2.67 7.97
CA PHE A 39 14.04 1.83 8.95
C PHE A 39 12.58 1.58 8.55
N ILE A 40 11.83 2.62 8.18
CA ILE A 40 10.43 2.48 7.77
C ILE A 40 10.31 1.68 6.46
N LEU A 41 11.24 1.87 5.51
CA LEU A 41 11.30 1.09 4.28
C LEU A 41 11.55 -0.40 4.58
N LEU A 42 12.47 -0.69 5.51
CA LEU A 42 12.73 -2.03 5.99
C LEU A 42 11.47 -2.67 6.59
N CYS A 43 10.77 -1.96 7.48
CA CYS A 43 9.52 -2.42 8.09
C CYS A 43 8.46 -2.69 7.01
N ALA A 44 8.26 -1.79 6.05
CA ALA A 44 7.31 -1.96 4.96
C ALA A 44 7.66 -3.19 4.09
N ALA A 45 8.94 -3.40 3.79
CA ALA A 45 9.40 -4.57 3.03
C ALA A 45 9.17 -5.87 3.80
N LEU A 46 9.49 -5.91 5.10
CA LEU A 46 9.28 -7.10 5.95
C LEU A 46 7.80 -7.47 6.07
N VAL A 47 6.93 -6.48 6.30
CA VAL A 47 5.48 -6.74 6.41
C VAL A 47 4.91 -7.16 5.07
N THR A 48 5.41 -6.61 3.95
CA THR A 48 5.00 -7.05 2.60
C THR A 48 5.45 -8.48 2.32
N ALA A 49 6.67 -8.86 2.72
CA ALA A 49 7.16 -10.23 2.60
C ALA A 49 6.31 -11.20 3.45
N LEU A 50 6.00 -10.83 4.69
CA LEU A 50 5.14 -11.62 5.57
C LEU A 50 3.73 -11.78 4.98
N TRP A 51 3.11 -10.69 4.52
CA TRP A 51 1.79 -10.76 3.88
C TRP A 51 1.81 -11.68 2.66
N ALA A 52 2.79 -11.51 1.77
CA ALA A 52 2.89 -12.33 0.57
C ALA A 52 3.13 -13.81 0.91
N LEU A 53 3.91 -14.11 1.96
CA LEU A 53 4.11 -15.46 2.45
C LEU A 53 2.80 -16.09 2.97
N LEU A 54 2.01 -15.33 3.75
CA LEU A 54 0.72 -15.80 4.26
C LEU A 54 -0.29 -16.05 3.13
N VAL A 55 -0.30 -15.21 2.09
CA VAL A 55 -1.14 -15.42 0.90
C VAL A 55 -0.71 -16.66 0.11
N ALA A 56 0.60 -16.98 0.08
CA ALA A 56 1.11 -18.17 -0.59
C ALA A 56 0.74 -19.49 0.14
N MET A 57 0.29 -19.42 1.40
CA MET A 57 -0.11 -20.61 2.16
C MET A 57 -1.54 -21.04 1.82
N PRO A 58 -1.91 -22.32 1.98
CA PRO A 58 -3.26 -22.82 1.72
C PRO A 58 -4.37 -22.12 2.50
N SER A 59 -4.05 -21.52 3.66
CA SER A 59 -4.98 -20.77 4.51
C SER A 59 -4.99 -19.26 4.23
N HIS A 60 -4.89 -18.87 2.97
CA HIS A 60 -4.72 -17.47 2.56
C HIS A 60 -5.88 -16.51 2.91
N PHE A 61 -7.06 -17.01 3.26
CA PHE A 61 -8.19 -16.19 3.76
C PHE A 61 -8.20 -16.01 5.29
N SER A 62 -7.12 -16.39 5.98
CA SER A 62 -7.04 -16.25 7.44
C SER A 62 -7.05 -14.79 7.90
N VAL A 63 -7.49 -14.54 9.13
CA VAL A 63 -7.40 -13.22 9.78
C VAL A 63 -5.98 -12.69 9.76
N ALA A 64 -4.98 -13.57 9.97
CA ALA A 64 -3.57 -13.18 9.91
C ALA A 64 -3.18 -12.58 8.55
N THR A 65 -3.65 -13.16 7.44
CA THR A 65 -3.43 -12.64 6.09
C THR A 65 -4.09 -11.28 5.90
N GLN A 66 -5.32 -11.12 6.34
CA GLN A 66 -6.06 -9.87 6.19
C GLN A 66 -5.46 -8.75 7.06
N ILE A 67 -5.05 -9.03 8.28
CA ILE A 67 -4.38 -8.07 9.17
C ILE A 67 -3.00 -7.70 8.62
N SER A 68 -2.21 -8.67 8.14
CA SER A 68 -0.91 -8.39 7.53
C SER A 68 -1.02 -7.50 6.30
N GLU A 69 -2.13 -7.58 5.55
CA GLU A 69 -2.43 -6.66 4.45
C GLU A 69 -2.64 -5.22 4.94
N GLN A 70 -3.38 -5.02 6.05
CA GLN A 70 -3.55 -3.69 6.62
C GLN A 70 -2.21 -3.13 7.15
N LEU A 71 -1.40 -3.98 7.78
CA LEU A 71 -0.05 -3.60 8.23
C LEU A 71 0.86 -3.23 7.04
N ARG A 72 0.78 -3.96 5.92
CA ARG A 72 1.46 -3.63 4.67
C ARG A 72 1.07 -2.22 4.19
N ASN A 73 -0.22 -1.92 4.13
CA ASN A 73 -0.72 -0.61 3.72
C ASN A 73 -0.24 0.49 4.68
N ALA A 74 -0.28 0.24 6.00
CA ALA A 74 0.24 1.16 7.01
C ALA A 74 1.76 1.39 6.86
N GLY A 75 2.53 0.34 6.59
CA GLY A 75 3.98 0.42 6.36
C GLY A 75 4.34 1.32 5.18
N TRP A 76 3.68 1.14 4.05
CA TRP A 76 3.90 1.96 2.86
C TRP A 76 3.38 3.39 3.03
N LEU A 77 2.26 3.59 3.72
CA LEU A 77 1.78 4.92 4.10
C LEU A 77 2.79 5.64 5.00
N GLY A 78 3.35 4.93 5.99
CA GLY A 78 4.40 5.44 6.86
C GLY A 78 5.68 5.82 6.10
N PHE A 79 6.09 5.02 5.12
CA PHE A 79 7.23 5.33 4.25
C PHE A 79 6.99 6.64 3.48
N MET A 80 5.83 6.81 2.86
CA MET A 80 5.50 8.06 2.17
C MET A 80 5.43 9.26 3.13
N TYR A 81 4.89 9.06 4.34
CA TYR A 81 4.84 10.12 5.35
C TYR A 81 6.24 10.59 5.76
N VAL A 82 7.18 9.66 5.97
CA VAL A 82 8.57 10.01 6.30
C VAL A 82 9.26 10.72 5.14
N LEU A 83 9.04 10.26 3.90
CA LEU A 83 9.53 10.95 2.69
C LEU A 83 9.04 12.40 2.63
N TRP A 84 7.73 12.59 2.86
CA TRP A 84 7.13 13.91 2.87
C TRP A 84 7.67 14.79 4.03
N ARG A 85 7.73 14.25 5.24
CA ARG A 85 8.16 14.96 6.44
C ARG A 85 9.62 15.41 6.35
N ASN A 86 10.50 14.63 5.77
CA ASN A 86 11.91 14.97 5.60
C ASN A 86 12.15 16.13 4.61
N GLY A 87 11.15 16.46 3.79
CA GLY A 87 11.24 17.51 2.77
C GLY A 87 10.73 18.88 3.16
N GLU A 88 10.00 19.03 4.25
CA GLU A 88 9.25 20.27 4.53
C GLU A 88 9.60 20.93 5.88
N LYS A 89 9.82 22.27 5.83
CA LYS A 89 9.87 23.11 7.03
C LYS A 89 8.43 23.36 7.53
N ALA A 90 8.14 22.80 8.62
CA ALA A 90 7.07 22.87 9.65
C ALA A 90 5.72 23.61 9.43
N HIS A 91 5.56 24.63 8.59
CA HIS A 91 4.37 25.51 8.65
C HIS A 91 3.18 25.08 7.75
N ARG A 92 3.38 24.18 6.77
CA ARG A 92 2.31 23.59 5.93
C ARG A 92 1.98 22.15 6.31
N ALA A 93 2.57 21.66 7.36
CA ALA A 93 2.54 20.26 7.79
C ALA A 93 1.15 19.75 8.22
N ARG A 94 0.25 20.62 8.72
CA ARG A 94 -0.98 20.15 9.40
C ARG A 94 -1.99 19.49 8.47
N THR A 95 -2.29 20.08 7.32
CA THR A 95 -3.31 19.55 6.42
C THR A 95 -2.89 18.21 5.78
N VAL A 96 -1.63 18.12 5.32
CA VAL A 96 -1.12 16.88 4.74
C VAL A 96 -0.98 15.80 5.81
N ALA A 97 -0.47 16.15 7.01
CA ALA A 97 -0.45 15.24 8.15
C ALA A 97 -1.86 14.73 8.53
N ALA A 98 -2.87 15.59 8.45
CA ALA A 98 -4.26 15.19 8.68
C ALA A 98 -4.74 14.17 7.65
N LEU A 99 -4.39 14.32 6.36
CA LEU A 99 -4.73 13.33 5.32
C LEU A 99 -4.09 11.96 5.60
N TYR A 100 -2.81 11.94 6.01
CA TYR A 100 -2.15 10.70 6.44
C TYR A 100 -2.83 10.10 7.67
N ALA A 101 -3.23 10.93 8.64
CA ALA A 101 -3.92 10.47 9.85
C ALA A 101 -5.31 9.91 9.54
N VAL A 102 -6.07 10.55 8.65
CA VAL A 102 -7.38 10.04 8.19
C VAL A 102 -7.21 8.68 7.51
N LEU A 103 -6.25 8.55 6.59
CA LEU A 103 -6.03 7.28 5.90
C LEU A 103 -5.53 6.19 6.86
N ALA A 104 -4.68 6.52 7.83
CA ALA A 104 -4.30 5.60 8.90
C ALA A 104 -5.50 5.17 9.76
N GLY A 105 -6.43 6.08 10.03
CA GLY A 105 -7.70 5.78 10.71
C GLY A 105 -8.58 4.83 9.91
N VAL A 106 -8.66 5.01 8.58
CA VAL A 106 -9.40 4.08 7.69
C VAL A 106 -8.75 2.69 7.68
N ILE A 107 -7.42 2.60 7.67
CA ILE A 107 -6.69 1.33 7.78
C ILE A 107 -6.97 0.66 9.14
N ALA A 108 -6.96 1.42 10.22
CA ALA A 108 -7.28 0.91 11.56
C ALA A 108 -8.74 0.43 11.66
N LEU A 109 -9.68 1.15 11.04
CA LEU A 109 -11.08 0.74 10.93
C LEU A 109 -11.21 -0.58 10.16
N ALA A 110 -10.51 -0.73 9.04
CA ALA A 110 -10.47 -1.99 8.28
C ALA A 110 -9.97 -3.16 9.14
N ALA A 111 -8.89 -2.96 9.89
CA ALA A 111 -8.37 -3.96 10.82
C ALA A 111 -9.38 -4.30 11.94
N GLY A 112 -10.05 -3.30 12.49
CA GLY A 112 -11.09 -3.49 13.49
C GLY A 112 -12.27 -4.33 12.98
N LEU A 113 -12.74 -4.07 11.75
CA LEU A 113 -13.82 -4.85 11.14
C LEU A 113 -13.42 -6.30 10.88
N ILE A 114 -12.16 -6.57 10.50
CA ILE A 114 -11.63 -7.93 10.34
C ILE A 114 -11.70 -8.68 11.67
N LEU A 115 -11.23 -8.07 12.76
CA LEU A 115 -11.24 -8.68 14.09
C LEU A 115 -12.66 -8.89 14.62
N MET A 116 -13.57 -7.94 14.38
CA MET A 116 -14.99 -8.09 14.76
C MET A 116 -15.65 -9.24 14.00
N GLY A 117 -15.31 -9.42 12.73
CA GLY A 117 -15.84 -10.50 11.91
C GLY A 117 -15.53 -11.91 12.45
N GLU A 118 -14.39 -12.04 13.12
CA GLU A 118 -13.97 -13.31 13.73
C GLU A 118 -14.68 -13.62 15.07
N MET A 119 -15.06 -12.58 15.80
CA MET A 119 -15.60 -12.71 17.16
C MET A 119 -17.11 -12.95 17.21
N ALA A 120 -17.82 -12.78 16.11
CA ALA A 120 -19.28 -12.79 16.10
C ALA A 120 -19.85 -13.75 15.05
N THR A 121 -20.91 -14.48 15.41
CA THR A 121 -21.72 -15.24 14.46
C THR A 121 -22.76 -14.31 13.82
N PHE A 122 -22.60 -14.03 12.53
CA PHE A 122 -23.46 -13.11 11.81
C PHE A 122 -24.49 -13.83 10.94
N SER A 123 -25.64 -13.19 10.72
CA SER A 123 -26.62 -13.64 9.73
C SER A 123 -26.03 -13.53 8.31
N PRO A 124 -26.48 -14.34 7.32
CA PRO A 124 -25.99 -14.28 5.95
C PRO A 124 -26.07 -12.88 5.33
N ARG A 125 -27.15 -12.14 5.60
CA ARG A 125 -27.32 -10.75 5.11
C ARG A 125 -26.25 -9.80 5.67
N LEU A 126 -25.85 -10.00 6.93
CA LEU A 126 -24.84 -9.17 7.55
C LEU A 126 -23.44 -9.53 7.03
N LEU A 127 -23.17 -10.79 6.74
CA LEU A 127 -21.92 -11.23 6.10
C LEU A 127 -21.76 -10.59 4.71
N ASP A 128 -22.82 -10.55 3.89
CA ASP A 128 -22.80 -9.87 2.59
C ASP A 128 -22.55 -8.37 2.72
N ALA A 129 -23.18 -7.74 3.71
CA ALA A 129 -22.95 -6.31 3.99
C ALA A 129 -21.52 -6.04 4.45
N MET A 130 -20.97 -6.90 5.32
CA MET A 130 -19.58 -6.81 5.78
C MET A 130 -18.57 -7.02 4.66
N PHE A 131 -18.82 -7.97 3.74
CA PHE A 131 -18.01 -8.17 2.56
C PHE A 131 -17.97 -6.89 1.70
N ALA A 132 -19.15 -6.34 1.38
CA ALA A 132 -19.25 -5.11 0.60
C ALA A 132 -18.56 -3.91 1.29
N ALA A 133 -18.77 -3.75 2.61
CA ALA A 133 -18.13 -2.70 3.40
C ALA A 133 -16.60 -2.87 3.42
N SER A 134 -16.12 -4.10 3.59
CA SER A 134 -14.68 -4.41 3.57
C SER A 134 -14.06 -4.08 2.21
N ALA A 135 -14.68 -4.49 1.11
CA ALA A 135 -14.20 -4.19 -0.24
C ALA A 135 -14.20 -2.67 -0.49
N PHE A 136 -15.25 -1.95 -0.08
CA PHE A 136 -15.34 -0.50 -0.20
C PHE A 136 -14.26 0.22 0.60
N ILE A 137 -14.01 -0.17 1.84
CA ILE A 137 -12.96 0.43 2.68
C ILE A 137 -11.58 0.19 2.08
N ARG A 138 -11.29 -1.01 1.57
CA ARG A 138 -10.03 -1.32 0.89
C ARG A 138 -9.85 -0.50 -0.39
N MET A 139 -10.91 -0.29 -1.15
CA MET A 139 -10.93 0.60 -2.31
C MET A 139 -10.62 2.05 -1.89
N MET A 140 -11.22 2.54 -0.80
CA MET A 140 -10.92 3.88 -0.25
C MET A 140 -9.47 4.02 0.19
N ILE A 141 -8.88 2.97 0.79
CA ILE A 141 -7.44 2.96 1.14
C ILE A 141 -6.59 3.10 -0.12
N ALA A 142 -6.89 2.35 -1.17
CA ALA A 142 -6.15 2.39 -2.43
C ALA A 142 -6.26 3.78 -3.10
N VAL A 143 -7.46 4.34 -3.21
CA VAL A 143 -7.68 5.70 -3.76
C VAL A 143 -6.94 6.75 -2.93
N GLY A 144 -7.08 6.72 -1.60
CA GLY A 144 -6.40 7.67 -0.72
C GLY A 144 -4.88 7.59 -0.83
N ALA A 145 -4.33 6.38 -0.91
CA ALA A 145 -2.91 6.17 -1.09
C ALA A 145 -2.40 6.67 -2.45
N LEU A 146 -3.14 6.41 -3.54
CA LEU A 146 -2.84 6.94 -4.88
C LEU A 146 -2.86 8.47 -4.92
N LEU A 147 -3.86 9.09 -4.28
CA LEU A 147 -3.92 10.55 -4.13
C LEU A 147 -2.71 11.11 -3.39
N LEU A 148 -2.26 10.43 -2.31
CA LEU A 148 -1.06 10.85 -1.58
C LEU A 148 0.21 10.69 -2.41
N VAL A 149 0.37 9.61 -3.18
CA VAL A 149 1.49 9.44 -4.14
C VAL A 149 1.48 10.56 -5.16
N HIS A 150 0.32 10.81 -5.77
CA HIS A 150 0.16 11.86 -6.78
C HIS A 150 0.50 13.25 -6.21
N ASN A 151 -0.02 13.56 -5.02
CA ASN A 151 0.25 14.84 -4.35
C ASN A 151 1.74 15.00 -4.00
N LEU A 152 2.37 13.95 -3.47
CA LEU A 152 3.79 13.96 -3.13
C LEU A 152 4.65 14.20 -4.38
N TYR A 153 4.35 13.50 -5.47
CA TYR A 153 5.08 13.62 -6.73
C TYR A 153 4.90 15.01 -7.37
N ASN A 154 3.69 15.55 -7.40
CA ASN A 154 3.41 16.85 -8.00
C ASN A 154 3.95 18.02 -7.16
N ALA A 155 3.93 17.89 -5.83
CA ALA A 155 4.49 18.90 -4.94
C ALA A 155 6.03 18.97 -4.96
N ALA A 156 6.71 17.93 -5.43
CA ALA A 156 8.16 17.86 -5.51
C ALA A 156 8.73 18.80 -6.60
N THR A 157 9.92 19.37 -6.36
CA THR A 157 10.68 20.12 -7.39
C THR A 157 11.09 19.18 -8.53
N VAL A 158 11.43 19.74 -9.71
CA VAL A 158 11.82 18.97 -10.90
C VAL A 158 12.98 18.00 -10.59
N GLU A 159 13.99 18.48 -9.86
CA GLU A 159 15.16 17.67 -9.47
C GLU A 159 14.75 16.52 -8.54
N THR A 160 13.88 16.82 -7.57
CA THR A 160 13.39 15.82 -6.61
C THR A 160 12.47 14.80 -7.26
N ARG A 161 11.65 15.19 -8.24
CA ARG A 161 10.79 14.26 -9.01
C ARG A 161 11.61 13.16 -9.66
N ALA A 162 12.75 13.50 -10.24
CA ALA A 162 13.65 12.51 -10.84
C ALA A 162 14.16 11.49 -9.81
N ALA A 163 14.46 11.94 -8.59
CA ALA A 163 14.92 11.08 -7.51
C ALA A 163 13.83 10.15 -6.93
N ILE A 164 12.60 10.69 -6.72
CA ILE A 164 11.51 9.92 -6.12
C ILE A 164 10.68 9.12 -7.12
N ARG A 165 10.85 9.32 -8.43
CA ARG A 165 10.12 8.62 -9.47
C ARG A 165 10.20 7.09 -9.31
N LEU A 166 11.40 6.57 -9.07
CA LEU A 166 11.61 5.13 -8.95
C LEU A 166 10.92 4.52 -7.73
N PRO A 167 10.98 5.08 -6.50
CA PRO A 167 10.23 4.51 -5.37
C PRO A 167 8.72 4.78 -5.43
N MET A 168 8.25 5.83 -6.11
CA MET A 168 6.81 6.10 -6.25
C MET A 168 6.12 5.18 -7.25
N PHE A 169 6.81 4.77 -8.31
CA PHE A 169 6.24 3.93 -9.35
C PHE A 169 5.72 2.57 -8.83
N PRO A 170 6.49 1.78 -8.06
CA PRO A 170 5.98 0.51 -7.52
C PRO A 170 4.83 0.70 -6.53
N LEU A 171 4.80 1.80 -5.76
CA LEU A 171 3.66 2.12 -4.90
C LEU A 171 2.39 2.38 -5.71
N THR A 172 2.51 3.19 -6.77
CA THR A 172 1.39 3.42 -7.71
C THR A 172 0.91 2.10 -8.29
N LEU A 173 1.82 1.27 -8.79
CA LEU A 173 1.49 -0.01 -9.40
C LEU A 173 0.74 -0.94 -8.44
N MET A 174 1.18 -1.04 -7.18
CA MET A 174 0.55 -1.88 -6.17
C MET A 174 -0.86 -1.40 -5.83
N TRP A 175 -1.04 -0.10 -5.55
CA TRP A 175 -2.34 0.43 -5.16
C TRP A 175 -3.32 0.60 -6.34
N ASP A 176 -2.82 0.85 -7.54
CA ASP A 176 -3.66 0.85 -8.76
C ASP A 176 -4.22 -0.56 -9.01
N TYR A 177 -3.38 -1.59 -8.86
CA TYR A 177 -3.84 -2.97 -8.94
C TYR A 177 -4.85 -3.31 -7.83
N ASP A 178 -4.57 -2.93 -6.59
CA ASP A 178 -5.47 -3.13 -5.45
C ASP A 178 -6.81 -2.42 -5.68
N LEU A 179 -6.81 -1.21 -6.22
CA LEU A 179 -8.03 -0.48 -6.57
C LEU A 179 -8.88 -1.25 -7.58
N ASN A 180 -8.28 -1.75 -8.66
CA ASN A 180 -8.98 -2.55 -9.66
C ASN A 180 -9.54 -3.84 -9.05
N LEU A 181 -8.73 -4.58 -8.27
CA LEU A 181 -9.13 -5.80 -7.60
C LEU A 181 -10.37 -5.58 -6.70
N TYR A 182 -10.32 -4.56 -5.83
CA TYR A 182 -11.42 -4.31 -4.89
C TYR A 182 -12.65 -3.69 -5.57
N THR A 183 -12.48 -2.91 -6.63
CA THR A 183 -13.60 -2.40 -7.43
C THR A 183 -14.36 -3.55 -8.08
N ILE A 184 -13.67 -4.50 -8.70
CA ILE A 184 -14.30 -5.66 -9.32
C ILE A 184 -14.95 -6.54 -8.26
N SER A 185 -14.29 -6.81 -7.15
CA SER A 185 -14.87 -7.59 -6.04
C SER A 185 -16.12 -6.93 -5.46
N TYR A 186 -16.12 -5.61 -5.30
CA TYR A 186 -17.30 -4.86 -4.82
C TYR A 186 -18.47 -4.93 -5.80
N LEU A 187 -18.22 -4.74 -7.09
CA LEU A 187 -19.27 -4.75 -8.13
C LEU A 187 -19.84 -6.16 -8.35
N ALA A 188 -18.97 -7.16 -8.37
CA ALA A 188 -19.36 -8.57 -8.58
C ALA A 188 -19.99 -9.21 -7.33
N ARG A 189 -19.86 -8.58 -6.15
CA ARG A 189 -20.29 -9.13 -4.85
C ARG A 189 -19.65 -10.50 -4.54
N THR A 190 -18.48 -10.75 -5.07
CA THR A 190 -17.71 -11.99 -4.88
C THR A 190 -16.21 -11.70 -4.91
N SER A 191 -15.40 -12.65 -4.44
CA SER A 191 -13.96 -12.55 -4.56
C SER A 191 -13.53 -12.61 -6.04
N ALA A 192 -12.60 -11.74 -6.42
CA ALA A 192 -11.99 -11.77 -7.75
C ALA A 192 -10.72 -12.64 -7.71
N ASP A 193 -10.89 -13.95 -7.60
CA ASP A 193 -9.81 -14.90 -7.32
C ASP A 193 -8.72 -14.88 -8.40
N GLU A 194 -9.10 -14.75 -9.67
CA GLU A 194 -8.15 -14.64 -10.78
C GLU A 194 -7.25 -13.40 -10.66
N LEU A 195 -7.84 -12.24 -10.32
CA LEU A 195 -7.08 -11.02 -10.08
C LEU A 195 -6.25 -11.13 -8.81
N SER A 196 -6.79 -11.76 -7.76
CA SER A 196 -6.03 -12.03 -6.54
C SER A 196 -4.79 -12.89 -6.82
N ALA A 197 -4.89 -13.90 -7.68
CA ALA A 197 -3.77 -14.72 -8.09
C ALA A 197 -2.66 -13.93 -8.82
N LEU A 198 -3.04 -12.97 -9.68
CA LEU A 198 -2.10 -12.13 -10.42
C LEU A 198 -1.46 -11.03 -9.56
N ARG A 199 -2.05 -10.69 -8.42
CA ARG A 199 -1.55 -9.68 -7.48
C ARG A 199 -0.12 -9.96 -7.01
N GLY A 200 0.24 -11.24 -6.87
CA GLY A 200 1.59 -11.68 -6.53
C GLY A 200 2.63 -11.23 -7.55
N ILE A 201 2.31 -11.30 -8.86
CA ILE A 201 3.20 -10.87 -9.95
C ILE A 201 3.46 -9.36 -9.85
N VAL A 202 2.40 -8.58 -9.63
CA VAL A 202 2.51 -7.12 -9.46
C VAL A 202 3.39 -6.77 -8.25
N THR A 203 3.18 -7.47 -7.14
CA THR A 203 3.96 -7.28 -5.90
C THR A 203 5.42 -7.69 -6.10
N ALA A 204 5.70 -8.81 -6.78
CA ALA A 204 7.07 -9.23 -7.12
C ALA A 204 7.78 -8.20 -8.02
N THR A 205 7.07 -7.66 -9.02
CA THR A 205 7.58 -6.60 -9.90
C THR A 205 7.90 -5.34 -9.08
N ALA A 206 7.03 -4.96 -8.14
CA ALA A 206 7.26 -3.84 -7.25
C ALA A 206 8.53 -4.03 -6.40
N ALA A 207 8.78 -5.23 -5.86
CA ALA A 207 10.00 -5.54 -5.11
C ALA A 207 11.26 -5.31 -5.95
N PHE A 208 11.26 -5.78 -7.19
CA PHE A 208 12.38 -5.59 -8.11
C PHE A 208 12.65 -4.11 -8.38
N ILE A 209 11.62 -3.31 -8.62
CA ILE A 209 11.76 -1.87 -8.86
C ILE A 209 12.25 -1.16 -7.60
N PHE A 210 11.77 -1.53 -6.40
CA PHE A 210 12.30 -0.99 -5.14
C PHE A 210 13.77 -1.34 -4.94
N ALA A 211 14.20 -2.56 -5.28
CA ALA A 211 15.61 -2.93 -5.24
C ALA A 211 16.46 -2.06 -6.18
N LEU A 212 15.98 -1.75 -7.38
CA LEU A 212 16.66 -0.82 -8.30
C LEU A 212 16.68 0.60 -7.74
N ALA A 213 15.56 1.07 -7.17
CA ALA A 213 15.46 2.41 -6.59
C ALA A 213 16.46 2.60 -5.45
N THR A 214 16.53 1.64 -4.54
CA THR A 214 17.43 1.67 -3.38
C THR A 214 18.91 1.49 -3.75
N ARG A 215 19.22 0.82 -4.88
CA ARG A 215 20.59 0.75 -5.41
C ARG A 215 21.08 2.09 -5.94
N ARG A 216 20.17 2.89 -6.53
CA ARG A 216 20.53 4.20 -7.12
C ARG A 216 20.65 5.32 -6.10
N SER A 217 19.84 5.31 -5.04
CA SER A 217 19.83 6.33 -3.99
C SER A 217 19.41 5.73 -2.66
N HIS A 218 20.08 6.14 -1.57
CA HIS A 218 19.72 5.75 -0.20
C HIS A 218 18.86 6.79 0.50
N ASN A 219 19.07 8.06 0.20
CA ASN A 219 18.37 9.19 0.81
C ASN A 219 17.57 9.92 -0.25
N TRP A 220 16.28 9.64 -0.29
CA TRP A 220 15.34 10.41 -1.09
C TRP A 220 14.91 11.64 -0.30
N THR A 221 15.54 12.80 -0.57
CA THR A 221 15.12 14.06 0.03
C THR A 221 14.09 14.72 -0.89
N VAL A 222 12.89 14.95 -0.38
CA VAL A 222 11.82 15.61 -1.14
C VAL A 222 11.89 17.11 -0.89
N ARG A 223 12.26 17.89 -1.92
CA ARG A 223 12.12 19.36 -1.89
C ARG A 223 10.78 19.73 -2.53
N LEU A 224 9.90 20.36 -1.76
CA LEU A 224 8.57 20.75 -2.23
C LEU A 224 8.61 22.14 -2.91
N SER A 225 7.92 22.26 -4.04
CA SER A 225 7.75 23.53 -4.74
C SER A 225 6.64 24.35 -4.07
N ARG A 226 6.91 25.66 -3.83
CA ARG A 226 5.94 26.55 -3.19
C ARG A 226 4.64 26.73 -3.98
N THR A 227 4.71 26.68 -5.30
CA THR A 227 3.59 27.02 -6.18
C THR A 227 2.58 25.88 -6.35
N VAL A 228 3.05 24.62 -6.38
CA VAL A 228 2.21 23.46 -6.68
C VAL A 228 1.42 22.99 -5.45
N THR A 229 1.90 23.27 -4.23
CA THR A 229 1.22 22.87 -2.99
C THR A 229 -0.17 23.51 -2.84
N PHE A 230 -0.38 24.70 -3.43
CA PHE A 230 -1.67 25.41 -3.36
C PHE A 230 -2.73 24.77 -4.27
N GLN A 231 -2.36 24.28 -5.45
CA GLN A 231 -3.30 23.67 -6.41
C GLN A 231 -3.77 22.29 -5.98
N SER A 232 -2.89 21.50 -5.38
CA SER A 232 -3.24 20.15 -4.87
C SER A 232 -4.21 20.19 -3.69
N LEU A 233 -4.07 21.19 -2.81
CA LEU A 233 -4.98 21.41 -1.67
C LEU A 233 -6.38 21.83 -2.12
N SER A 234 -6.49 22.63 -3.17
CA SER A 234 -7.78 23.06 -3.73
C SER A 234 -8.54 21.89 -4.34
N LEU A 235 -7.86 20.98 -5.05
CA LEU A 235 -8.47 19.77 -5.64
C LEU A 235 -8.97 18.79 -4.58
N VAL A 236 -8.21 18.59 -3.50
CA VAL A 236 -8.64 17.73 -2.38
C VAL A 236 -9.82 18.34 -1.61
N ALA A 237 -9.82 19.67 -1.42
CA ALA A 237 -10.94 20.37 -0.78
C ALA A 237 -12.22 20.30 -1.63
N ILE A 238 -12.11 20.41 -2.95
CA ILE A 238 -13.24 20.30 -3.89
C ILE A 238 -13.75 18.86 -3.96
N GLY A 239 -12.85 17.87 -4.01
CA GLY A 239 -13.23 16.44 -4.03
C GLY A 239 -13.82 15.93 -2.72
N GLY A 240 -13.57 16.61 -1.59
CA GLY A 240 -14.20 16.31 -0.29
C GLY A 240 -15.53 17.01 -0.06
N TYR A 241 -15.92 17.95 -0.95
CA TYR A 241 -17.17 18.71 -0.86
C TYR A 241 -18.27 18.13 -1.78
N ILE A 242 -17.92 17.27 -2.75
CA ILE A 242 -18.85 16.54 -3.63
C ILE A 242 -19.14 15.15 -3.04
#